data_1db5cf6e126ae2d2f6d785b6cce8506c
#
_entry.id   1db5cf6e126ae2d2f6d785b6cce8506c
#
_cell.length_a   1.000
_cell.length_b   1.000
_cell.length_c   1.000
_cell.angle_alpha   90.00
_cell.angle_beta   90.00
_cell.angle_gamma   90.00
#
_symmetry.space_group_name_H-M   'P 1'
#
loop_
_entity.id
_entity.type
_entity.pdbx_description
1 polymer ?
#
loop_
_entity_poly.entity_id
_entity_poly.type
_entity_poly.pdbx_seq_one_letter_code
_entity_poly.pdbx_strand_id
1 'polypeptide(L)'
;MSINCSFRIIIIYFCLYLSGLSVSAQVQVRNTIWNGEDFLCTPACRVVKEDSIRSLIFESVSYKGQAKSVFAYYATPAMLQGNSSQEKKLPGIILVHGGGGTAFREWVVMWAKRGYAALALDTRGNGPDKKHIDGGFDENEKETPYFDVTLPQKEQWVYQAVSDIFNAHSLLLSFPEVDVERTAITGISWGGVLTCIAASLDSRFRVAVPVYGCGFLSESGRMKQQLDGLPDEQREIWLKQYDPSNYLPRMERPILFINGTNDVHFYLPSMARSAVLASQSGLLIKQGLRHSHKYGWQSEEIAAFIDQYLRDVKPLAQITNEKVEERLVSGE
;
A
#
# COMPACT_ATOMS: atom_id res chain seq x y z
N MET A 1 -4.20 -85.89 11.71
CA MET A 1 -3.18 -84.89 11.96
C MET A 1 -3.40 -83.73 11.01
N SER A 2 -4.12 -82.73 11.43
CA SER A 2 -4.61 -81.59 10.58
C SER A 2 -4.05 -80.32 11.22
N ILE A 3 -3.25 -79.60 10.47
CA ILE A 3 -2.69 -78.29 10.83
C ILE A 3 -3.53 -77.24 10.16
N ASN A 4 -4.34 -76.56 10.97
CA ASN A 4 -5.07 -75.37 10.53
C ASN A 4 -4.12 -74.17 10.61
N CYS A 5 -3.87 -73.52 9.48
CA CYS A 5 -3.19 -72.29 9.36
C CYS A 5 -4.17 -71.12 9.14
N SER A 6 -4.51 -70.41 10.23
CA SER A 6 -5.39 -69.22 10.16
C SER A 6 -4.58 -68.01 9.72
N PHE A 7 -4.83 -67.53 8.51
CA PHE A 7 -4.36 -66.23 8.03
C PHE A 7 -5.16 -65.12 8.70
N ARG A 8 -4.54 -64.32 9.56
CA ARG A 8 -5.06 -63.05 10.03
C ARG A 8 -4.70 -61.95 9.04
N ILE A 9 -5.71 -61.43 8.36
CA ILE A 9 -5.58 -60.24 7.54
C ILE A 9 -5.53 -59.03 8.48
N ILE A 10 -4.38 -58.33 8.53
CA ILE A 10 -4.23 -57.07 9.23
C ILE A 10 -4.59 -55.97 8.21
N ILE A 11 -5.76 -55.36 8.39
CA ILE A 11 -6.14 -54.19 7.66
C ILE A 11 -5.50 -52.98 8.33
N ILE A 12 -4.44 -52.44 7.73
CA ILE A 12 -3.83 -51.18 8.16
C ILE A 12 -4.66 -50.05 7.55
N TYR A 13 -5.47 -49.39 8.38
CA TYR A 13 -6.09 -48.12 8.02
C TYR A 13 -5.01 -47.04 7.96
N PHE A 14 -4.65 -46.64 6.77
CA PHE A 14 -3.85 -45.44 6.53
C PHE A 14 -4.79 -44.22 6.64
N CYS A 15 -4.88 -43.63 7.83
CA CYS A 15 -5.47 -42.29 7.98
C CYS A 15 -4.55 -41.28 7.30
N LEU A 16 -4.88 -40.93 6.07
CA LEU A 16 -4.34 -39.72 5.43
C LEU A 16 -4.87 -38.50 6.19
N TYR A 17 -4.08 -38.00 7.11
CA TYR A 17 -4.21 -36.63 7.60
C TYR A 17 -3.86 -35.71 6.43
N LEU A 18 -4.88 -35.24 5.73
CA LEU A 18 -4.79 -34.04 4.91
C LEU A 18 -4.65 -32.85 5.88
N SER A 19 -3.40 -32.61 6.33
CA SER A 19 -3.04 -31.31 6.86
C SER A 19 -3.27 -30.31 5.76
N GLY A 20 -4.35 -29.51 5.92
CA GLY A 20 -4.61 -28.35 5.10
C GLY A 20 -3.38 -27.44 5.18
N LEU A 21 -2.52 -27.51 4.18
CA LEU A 21 -1.51 -26.50 3.93
C LEU A 21 -2.28 -25.24 3.57
N SER A 22 -2.48 -24.38 4.57
CA SER A 22 -2.76 -22.98 4.32
C SER A 22 -1.60 -22.50 3.44
N VAL A 23 -1.86 -22.28 2.17
CA VAL A 23 -0.94 -21.56 1.29
C VAL A 23 -0.95 -20.13 1.79
N SER A 24 -0.10 -19.85 2.78
CA SER A 24 0.20 -18.47 3.12
C SER A 24 0.83 -17.87 1.86
N ALA A 25 0.18 -16.86 1.30
CA ALA A 25 0.72 -16.08 0.21
C ALA A 25 2.07 -15.54 0.70
N GLN A 26 3.17 -16.18 0.27
CA GLN A 26 4.51 -15.76 0.64
C GLN A 26 4.72 -14.38 0.04
N VAL A 27 4.94 -13.39 0.89
CA VAL A 27 5.46 -12.10 0.47
C VAL A 27 6.79 -12.36 -0.25
N GLN A 28 6.79 -12.24 -1.58
CA GLN A 28 8.00 -12.44 -2.37
C GLN A 28 8.86 -11.17 -2.35
N VAL A 29 9.46 -10.87 -1.19
CA VAL A 29 10.44 -9.78 -1.05
C VAL A 29 11.86 -10.30 -1.37
N ARG A 30 12.01 -11.14 -2.38
CA ARG A 30 13.31 -11.66 -2.79
C ARG A 30 14.13 -10.56 -3.47
N ASN A 31 15.36 -10.34 -2.97
CA ASN A 31 16.36 -9.42 -3.52
C ASN A 31 15.97 -7.93 -3.50
N THR A 32 15.39 -7.46 -2.42
CA THR A 32 15.18 -6.04 -2.15
C THR A 32 15.86 -5.63 -0.84
N ILE A 33 15.90 -4.32 -0.58
CA ILE A 33 16.41 -3.79 0.68
C ILE A 33 15.50 -4.11 1.87
N TRP A 34 14.23 -4.52 1.62
CA TRP A 34 13.30 -5.00 2.63
C TRP A 34 13.33 -6.52 2.69
N ASN A 35 13.45 -7.08 3.90
CA ASN A 35 13.32 -8.52 4.13
C ASN A 35 11.85 -8.84 4.45
N GLY A 36 11.20 -9.70 3.65
CA GLY A 36 9.77 -9.98 3.76
C GLY A 36 9.35 -10.63 5.07
N GLU A 37 10.21 -11.40 5.70
CA GLU A 37 9.88 -12.09 6.95
C GLU A 37 9.66 -11.12 8.11
N ASP A 38 10.36 -9.98 8.12
CA ASP A 38 10.24 -8.95 9.16
C ASP A 38 8.85 -8.29 9.20
N PHE A 39 8.02 -8.47 8.15
CA PHE A 39 6.74 -7.77 7.97
C PHE A 39 5.51 -8.69 7.99
N LEU A 40 5.70 -10.01 8.19
CA LEU A 40 4.59 -10.97 8.21
C LEU A 40 3.90 -11.07 9.57
N CYS A 41 4.58 -10.66 10.64
CA CYS A 41 4.03 -10.69 11.98
C CYS A 41 3.12 -9.48 12.23
N THR A 42 2.05 -9.71 12.98
CA THR A 42 1.22 -8.62 13.49
C THR A 42 2.04 -7.77 14.45
N PRO A 43 2.20 -6.46 14.21
CA PRO A 43 2.96 -5.61 15.11
C PRO A 43 2.22 -5.41 16.45
N ALA A 44 2.97 -5.15 17.51
CA ALA A 44 2.37 -4.70 18.77
C ALA A 44 1.62 -3.39 18.52
N CYS A 45 0.40 -3.30 19.03
CA CYS A 45 -0.48 -2.16 18.81
C CYS A 45 -1.24 -1.80 20.10
N ARG A 46 -1.38 -0.50 20.34
CA ARG A 46 -2.21 0.02 21.44
C ARG A 46 -3.24 1.03 20.93
N VAL A 47 -4.42 0.98 21.48
CA VAL A 47 -5.46 1.99 21.26
C VAL A 47 -5.15 3.20 22.12
N VAL A 48 -5.03 4.37 21.51
CA VAL A 48 -4.79 5.66 22.20
C VAL A 48 -6.11 6.35 22.52
N LYS A 49 -7.06 6.26 21.60
CA LYS A 49 -8.41 6.79 21.75
C LYS A 49 -9.38 5.91 21.00
N GLU A 50 -10.52 5.64 21.65
CA GLU A 50 -11.62 4.88 21.05
C GLU A 50 -12.89 5.72 21.07
N ASP A 51 -13.29 6.18 19.92
CA ASP A 51 -14.59 6.79 19.65
C ASP A 51 -15.15 6.13 18.37
N SER A 52 -15.94 6.83 17.56
CA SER A 52 -16.37 6.33 16.24
C SER A 52 -15.20 6.04 15.28
N ILE A 53 -14.00 6.44 15.62
CA ILE A 53 -12.75 6.18 14.87
C ILE A 53 -11.68 5.88 15.92
N ARG A 54 -11.06 4.72 15.78
CA ARG A 54 -9.99 4.29 16.67
C ARG A 54 -8.67 4.97 16.31
N SER A 55 -8.04 5.63 17.29
CA SER A 55 -6.67 6.12 17.17
C SER A 55 -5.73 5.07 17.71
N LEU A 56 -4.77 4.65 16.91
CA LEU A 56 -3.84 3.57 17.19
C LEU A 56 -2.39 4.08 17.19
N ILE A 57 -1.55 3.46 18.00
CA ILE A 57 -0.08 3.49 17.81
C ILE A 57 0.37 2.04 17.73
N PHE A 58 1.08 1.71 16.64
CA PHE A 58 1.67 0.40 16.46
C PHE A 58 3.20 0.51 16.32
N GLU A 59 3.89 -0.58 16.65
CA GLU A 59 5.33 -0.67 16.49
C GLU A 59 5.68 -1.02 15.05
N SER A 60 6.74 -0.42 14.53
CA SER A 60 7.31 -0.72 13.23
C SER A 60 8.78 -1.12 13.37
N VAL A 61 9.48 -1.22 12.25
CA VAL A 61 10.90 -1.58 12.24
C VAL A 61 11.74 -0.62 13.10
N SER A 62 12.88 -1.12 13.56
CA SER A 62 13.80 -0.31 14.37
C SER A 62 14.22 0.97 13.61
N TYR A 63 14.22 2.07 14.34
CA TYR A 63 14.74 3.37 13.92
C TYR A 63 15.68 3.89 15.02
N LYS A 64 16.91 4.26 14.65
CA LYS A 64 17.95 4.69 15.59
C LYS A 64 18.13 3.73 16.79
N GLY A 65 18.03 2.41 16.51
CA GLY A 65 18.25 1.35 17.52
C GLY A 65 17.07 1.07 18.46
N GLN A 66 15.92 1.72 18.26
CA GLN A 66 14.70 1.50 19.06
C GLN A 66 13.52 1.11 18.16
N ALA A 67 12.51 0.41 18.70
CA ALA A 67 11.26 0.17 18.00
C ALA A 67 10.57 1.51 17.69
N LYS A 68 10.20 1.71 16.43
CA LYS A 68 9.54 2.94 16.01
C LYS A 68 8.04 2.88 16.27
N SER A 69 7.49 3.97 16.79
CA SER A 69 6.05 4.17 16.94
C SER A 69 5.45 4.80 15.68
N VAL A 70 4.34 4.23 15.21
CA VAL A 70 3.58 4.75 14.06
C VAL A 70 2.14 5.01 14.47
N PHE A 71 1.67 6.21 14.23
CA PHE A 71 0.27 6.58 14.47
C PHE A 71 -0.62 6.19 13.30
N ALA A 72 -1.85 5.73 13.60
CA ALA A 72 -2.86 5.45 12.60
C ALA A 72 -4.28 5.76 13.09
N TYR A 73 -5.16 6.09 12.14
CA TYR A 73 -6.61 6.04 12.33
C TYR A 73 -7.17 4.77 11.72
N TYR A 74 -8.13 4.16 12.41
CA TYR A 74 -8.85 2.99 11.93
C TYR A 74 -10.36 3.15 12.15
N ALA A 75 -11.16 2.79 11.16
CA ALA A 75 -12.61 2.72 11.31
C ALA A 75 -13.24 1.68 10.38
N THR A 76 -14.41 1.20 10.81
CA THR A 76 -15.32 0.36 10.04
C THR A 76 -16.71 1.00 9.95
N PRO A 77 -17.61 0.52 9.08
CA PRO A 77 -19.00 0.98 9.05
C PRO A 77 -19.70 0.92 10.41
N ALA A 78 -19.56 -0.20 11.15
CA ALA A 78 -20.21 -0.38 12.44
C ALA A 78 -19.66 0.57 13.50
N MET A 79 -18.35 0.83 13.51
CA MET A 79 -17.77 1.83 14.43
C MET A 79 -18.35 3.22 14.21
N LEU A 80 -18.57 3.63 12.96
CA LEU A 80 -19.19 4.92 12.63
C LEU A 80 -20.65 5.03 13.10
N GLN A 81 -21.33 3.89 13.25
CA GLN A 81 -22.72 3.79 13.73
C GLN A 81 -22.81 3.58 15.24
N GLY A 82 -21.68 3.55 15.95
CA GLY A 82 -21.65 3.25 17.38
C GLY A 82 -21.95 1.78 17.72
N ASN A 83 -21.86 0.89 16.75
CA ASN A 83 -22.12 -0.54 16.89
C ASN A 83 -20.87 -1.34 16.52
N SER A 84 -20.13 -1.82 17.49
CA SER A 84 -18.83 -2.47 17.24
C SER A 84 -18.92 -4.01 17.12
N SER A 85 -20.10 -4.61 17.22
CA SER A 85 -20.15 -6.00 17.69
C SER A 85 -20.21 -7.10 16.64
N GLN A 86 -20.41 -6.86 15.33
CA GLN A 86 -20.65 -8.01 14.42
C GLN A 86 -20.26 -7.86 12.94
N GLU A 87 -19.39 -6.94 12.58
CA GLU A 87 -18.88 -6.91 11.20
C GLU A 87 -17.92 -8.07 10.98
N LYS A 88 -18.12 -8.79 9.89
CA LYS A 88 -17.20 -9.85 9.46
C LYS A 88 -16.97 -9.75 7.96
N LYS A 89 -15.75 -10.06 7.54
CA LYS A 89 -15.40 -10.15 6.13
C LYS A 89 -15.53 -8.84 5.36
N LEU A 90 -15.17 -7.73 5.99
CA LEU A 90 -15.05 -6.44 5.31
C LEU A 90 -13.81 -6.42 4.40
N PRO A 91 -13.89 -5.85 3.20
CA PRO A 91 -12.68 -5.52 2.46
C PRO A 91 -11.87 -4.48 3.24
N GLY A 92 -10.54 -4.64 3.25
CA GLY A 92 -9.61 -3.74 3.93
C GLY A 92 -8.97 -2.74 2.99
N ILE A 93 -8.58 -1.57 3.51
CA ILE A 93 -7.82 -0.58 2.74
C ILE A 93 -6.79 0.15 3.56
N ILE A 94 -5.57 0.24 3.03
CA ILE A 94 -4.48 1.07 3.56
C ILE A 94 -4.46 2.40 2.81
N LEU A 95 -4.40 3.51 3.56
CA LEU A 95 -4.45 4.88 3.06
C LEU A 95 -3.15 5.61 3.41
N VAL A 96 -2.38 6.00 2.37
CA VAL A 96 -1.03 6.54 2.53
C VAL A 96 -0.99 8.01 2.11
N HIS A 97 -0.75 8.91 3.06
CA HIS A 97 -0.68 10.35 2.78
C HIS A 97 0.57 10.75 2.00
N GLY A 98 0.53 11.92 1.37
CA GLY A 98 1.66 12.53 0.67
C GLY A 98 2.56 13.36 1.57
N GLY A 99 3.61 13.93 0.98
CA GLY A 99 4.53 14.84 1.67
C GLY A 99 3.79 15.99 2.37
N GLY A 100 4.25 16.35 3.56
CA GLY A 100 3.59 17.36 4.41
C GLY A 100 2.23 16.94 4.97
N GLY A 101 1.75 15.71 4.67
CA GLY A 101 0.51 15.15 5.18
C GLY A 101 0.62 14.55 6.58
N THR A 102 -0.38 13.78 6.94
CA THR A 102 -0.47 12.98 8.17
C THR A 102 -1.51 11.89 7.95
N ALA A 103 -1.75 11.01 8.90
CA ALA A 103 -2.94 10.19 8.91
C ALA A 103 -4.19 11.08 8.92
N PHE A 104 -5.05 10.94 7.90
CA PHE A 104 -6.25 11.78 7.76
C PHE A 104 -7.50 11.05 8.25
N ARG A 105 -8.11 11.61 9.28
CA ARG A 105 -9.34 11.08 9.88
C ARG A 105 -10.52 11.07 8.89
N GLU A 106 -10.65 12.12 8.08
CA GLU A 106 -11.70 12.27 7.08
C GLU A 106 -11.62 11.19 5.99
N TRP A 107 -10.41 10.80 5.62
CA TRP A 107 -10.17 9.79 4.59
C TRP A 107 -10.58 8.40 5.06
N VAL A 108 -10.27 8.06 6.31
CA VAL A 108 -10.74 6.82 6.96
C VAL A 108 -12.27 6.78 7.02
N VAL A 109 -12.91 7.88 7.44
CA VAL A 109 -14.39 7.97 7.48
C VAL A 109 -15.01 7.76 6.10
N MET A 110 -14.41 8.33 5.08
CA MET A 110 -14.90 8.21 3.70
C MET A 110 -14.91 6.75 3.24
N TRP A 111 -13.85 6.00 3.51
CA TRP A 111 -13.77 4.58 3.13
C TRP A 111 -14.62 3.68 4.03
N ALA A 112 -14.69 3.96 5.32
CA ALA A 112 -15.58 3.24 6.23
C ALA A 112 -17.05 3.41 5.83
N LYS A 113 -17.48 4.61 5.45
CA LYS A 113 -18.83 4.84 4.89
C LYS A 113 -19.09 4.06 3.59
N ARG A 114 -18.06 3.73 2.83
CA ARG A 114 -18.15 2.87 1.64
C ARG A 114 -18.17 1.38 1.98
N GLY A 115 -18.09 1.01 3.25
CA GLY A 115 -18.15 -0.39 3.72
C GLY A 115 -16.80 -1.08 3.76
N TYR A 116 -15.72 -0.35 3.99
CA TYR A 116 -14.36 -0.87 4.15
C TYR A 116 -13.91 -0.80 5.61
N ALA A 117 -13.07 -1.73 6.01
CA ALA A 117 -12.19 -1.57 7.14
C ALA A 117 -11.00 -0.70 6.69
N ALA A 118 -10.97 0.56 7.11
CA ALA A 118 -10.01 1.54 6.61
C ALA A 118 -8.97 1.90 7.64
N LEU A 119 -7.69 1.86 7.26
CA LEU A 119 -6.57 2.26 8.10
C LEU A 119 -5.70 3.30 7.37
N ALA A 120 -5.58 4.50 7.96
CA ALA A 120 -4.69 5.55 7.50
C ALA A 120 -3.52 5.69 8.48
N LEU A 121 -2.29 5.50 8.01
CA LEU A 121 -1.09 5.62 8.84
C LEU A 121 -0.39 6.96 8.59
N ASP A 122 0.38 7.41 9.60
CA ASP A 122 1.33 8.53 9.45
C ASP A 122 2.72 7.97 9.15
N THR A 123 3.40 8.51 8.14
CA THR A 123 4.75 8.10 7.72
C THR A 123 5.83 9.10 8.13
N ARG A 124 5.49 10.10 8.97
CA ARG A 124 6.34 11.23 9.34
C ARG A 124 6.65 11.32 10.83
N GLY A 125 6.15 10.36 11.63
CA GLY A 125 6.31 10.37 13.07
C GLY A 125 5.34 11.30 13.82
N ASN A 126 4.25 11.72 13.17
CA ASN A 126 3.25 12.58 13.77
C ASN A 126 2.02 11.79 14.19
N GLY A 127 1.38 12.28 15.24
CA GLY A 127 0.06 11.86 15.70
C GLY A 127 -1.04 12.86 15.32
N PRO A 128 -2.13 12.91 16.09
CA PRO A 128 -3.18 13.88 15.91
C PRO A 128 -2.64 15.32 15.89
N ASP A 129 -3.25 16.18 15.08
CA ASP A 129 -2.89 17.60 14.97
C ASP A 129 -1.46 17.86 14.49
N LYS A 130 -0.86 16.88 13.80
CA LYS A 130 0.53 16.93 13.29
C LYS A 130 1.56 17.16 14.39
N LYS A 131 1.28 16.73 15.61
CA LYS A 131 2.24 16.75 16.70
C LYS A 131 3.09 15.48 16.64
N HIS A 132 4.40 15.65 16.74
CA HIS A 132 5.32 14.53 16.84
C HIS A 132 4.96 13.61 18.01
N ILE A 133 5.00 12.30 17.79
CA ILE A 133 4.76 11.30 18.83
C ILE A 133 6.08 10.75 19.36
N ASP A 134 6.08 10.36 20.61
CA ASP A 134 7.24 9.70 21.23
C ASP A 134 7.58 8.40 20.50
N GLY A 135 8.85 8.25 20.11
CA GLY A 135 9.32 7.14 19.29
C GLY A 135 8.93 7.20 17.81
N GLY A 136 8.34 8.30 17.35
CA GLY A 136 8.04 8.51 15.94
C GLY A 136 9.30 8.80 15.09
N PHE A 137 9.15 8.77 13.76
CA PHE A 137 10.23 9.15 12.85
C PHE A 137 10.55 10.63 12.96
N ASP A 138 11.85 10.99 13.05
CA ASP A 138 12.28 12.40 13.20
C ASP A 138 12.40 13.09 11.83
N GLU A 139 11.28 13.44 11.23
CA GLU A 139 11.30 14.20 9.97
C GLU A 139 11.80 15.63 10.15
N ASN A 140 11.60 16.19 11.35
CA ASN A 140 11.89 17.60 11.63
C ASN A 140 13.37 17.96 11.64
N GLU A 141 14.28 16.99 11.61
CA GLU A 141 15.72 17.25 11.55
C GLU A 141 16.21 17.75 10.18
N LYS A 142 15.41 17.54 9.11
CA LYS A 142 15.79 17.96 7.74
C LYS A 142 14.57 18.46 6.96
N GLU A 143 14.75 19.53 6.18
CA GLU A 143 13.70 20.10 5.33
C GLU A 143 13.20 19.13 4.23
N THR A 144 14.02 18.16 3.81
CA THR A 144 13.69 17.20 2.75
C THR A 144 14.20 15.79 3.07
N PRO A 145 13.57 15.06 4.01
CA PRO A 145 14.03 13.72 4.38
C PRO A 145 13.83 12.69 3.25
N TYR A 146 12.99 12.99 2.27
CA TYR A 146 12.54 12.05 1.24
C TYR A 146 13.66 11.56 0.32
N PHE A 147 14.69 12.38 0.10
CA PHE A 147 15.82 12.07 -0.77
C PHE A 147 17.14 11.87 -0.01
N ASP A 148 17.10 11.89 1.31
CA ASP A 148 18.31 11.73 2.12
C ASP A 148 18.79 10.28 2.16
N VAL A 149 19.94 10.03 1.56
CA VAL A 149 20.63 8.73 1.59
C VAL A 149 21.95 8.79 2.37
N THR A 150 22.18 9.85 3.16
CA THR A 150 23.38 10.01 3.99
C THR A 150 23.30 9.20 5.29
N LEU A 151 22.09 8.84 5.71
CA LEU A 151 21.83 7.97 6.85
C LEU A 151 22.05 6.50 6.50
N PRO A 152 22.28 5.62 7.49
CA PRO A 152 22.20 4.18 7.28
C PRO A 152 20.88 3.82 6.58
N GLN A 153 20.92 2.88 5.62
CA GLN A 153 19.78 2.55 4.77
C GLN A 153 18.47 2.31 5.55
N LYS A 154 18.55 1.59 6.67
CA LYS A 154 17.38 1.31 7.52
C LYS A 154 16.84 2.53 8.27
N GLU A 155 17.58 3.64 8.31
CA GLU A 155 17.16 4.89 8.94
C GLU A 155 16.67 5.93 7.92
N GLN A 156 16.75 5.62 6.61
CA GLN A 156 16.28 6.50 5.55
C GLN A 156 14.76 6.51 5.48
N TRP A 157 14.17 7.68 5.19
CA TRP A 157 12.72 7.86 5.23
C TRP A 157 11.95 6.88 4.35
N VAL A 158 12.36 6.67 3.10
CA VAL A 158 11.63 5.77 2.17
C VAL A 158 11.65 4.34 2.70
N TYR A 159 12.79 3.87 3.24
CA TYR A 159 12.88 2.55 3.86
C TYR A 159 11.88 2.42 5.01
N GLN A 160 11.87 3.39 5.91
CA GLN A 160 11.01 3.43 7.08
C GLN A 160 9.52 3.51 6.70
N ALA A 161 9.16 4.39 5.75
CA ALA A 161 7.77 4.60 5.34
C ALA A 161 7.17 3.38 4.63
N VAL A 162 7.94 2.69 3.78
CA VAL A 162 7.49 1.43 3.14
C VAL A 162 7.35 0.32 4.18
N SER A 163 8.27 0.24 5.13
CA SER A 163 8.19 -0.70 6.26
C SER A 163 6.94 -0.46 7.11
N ASP A 164 6.58 0.81 7.35
CA ASP A 164 5.37 1.18 8.06
C ASP A 164 4.10 0.71 7.34
N ILE A 165 4.09 0.81 6.01
CA ILE A 165 2.96 0.31 5.20
C ILE A 165 2.82 -1.20 5.34
N PHE A 166 3.91 -1.97 5.30
CA PHE A 166 3.86 -3.42 5.48
C PHE A 166 3.33 -3.81 6.87
N ASN A 167 3.83 -3.14 7.92
CA ASN A 167 3.36 -3.38 9.29
C ASN A 167 1.90 -2.93 9.48
N ALA A 168 1.49 -1.80 8.90
CA ALA A 168 0.09 -1.37 8.90
C ALA A 168 -0.82 -2.36 8.19
N HIS A 169 -0.36 -2.97 7.09
CA HIS A 169 -1.10 -4.01 6.39
C HIS A 169 -1.23 -5.27 7.26
N SER A 170 -0.14 -5.74 7.88
CA SER A 170 -0.18 -6.88 8.80
C SER A 170 -1.07 -6.62 10.02
N LEU A 171 -1.08 -5.38 10.53
CA LEU A 171 -2.02 -4.96 11.57
C LEU A 171 -3.47 -5.00 11.08
N LEU A 172 -3.75 -4.45 9.89
CA LEU A 172 -5.10 -4.48 9.31
C LEU A 172 -5.60 -5.91 9.13
N LEU A 173 -4.76 -6.81 8.63
CA LEU A 173 -5.09 -8.22 8.43
C LEU A 173 -5.32 -8.99 9.75
N SER A 174 -4.85 -8.49 10.88
CA SER A 174 -5.06 -9.10 12.20
C SER A 174 -6.44 -8.80 12.81
N PHE A 175 -7.16 -7.81 12.28
CA PHE A 175 -8.49 -7.46 12.80
C PHE A 175 -9.52 -8.50 12.36
N PRO A 176 -10.32 -9.06 13.29
CA PRO A 176 -11.22 -10.19 13.01
C PRO A 176 -12.33 -9.88 12.01
N GLU A 177 -12.69 -8.60 11.87
CA GLU A 177 -13.69 -8.12 10.92
C GLU A 177 -13.16 -8.02 9.49
N VAL A 178 -11.84 -8.05 9.25
CA VAL A 178 -11.22 -7.87 7.94
C VAL A 178 -11.19 -9.18 7.16
N ASP A 179 -11.50 -9.12 5.88
CA ASP A 179 -11.25 -10.20 4.93
C ASP A 179 -9.82 -10.11 4.40
N VAL A 180 -8.98 -11.03 4.86
CA VAL A 180 -7.54 -11.07 4.51
C VAL A 180 -7.28 -11.28 3.01
N GLU A 181 -8.27 -11.79 2.27
CA GLU A 181 -8.16 -12.00 0.83
C GLU A 181 -8.63 -10.79 0.01
N ARG A 182 -9.16 -9.74 0.66
CA ARG A 182 -9.75 -8.58 -0.01
C ARG A 182 -9.19 -7.27 0.54
N THR A 183 -7.92 -6.97 0.23
CA THR A 183 -7.28 -5.73 0.67
C THR A 183 -6.74 -4.91 -0.48
N ALA A 184 -6.78 -3.59 -0.30
CA ALA A 184 -6.31 -2.59 -1.24
C ALA A 184 -5.34 -1.61 -0.57
N ILE A 185 -4.60 -0.88 -1.41
CA ILE A 185 -3.80 0.27 -1.00
C ILE A 185 -4.02 1.43 -1.96
N THR A 186 -4.14 2.64 -1.41
CA THR A 186 -4.12 3.88 -2.20
C THR A 186 -3.31 4.95 -1.48
N GLY A 187 -2.62 5.76 -2.23
CA GLY A 187 -1.78 6.82 -1.67
C GLY A 187 -1.71 8.04 -2.57
N ILE A 188 -1.44 9.20 -1.96
CA ILE A 188 -1.44 10.51 -2.60
C ILE A 188 -0.03 11.06 -2.69
N SER A 189 0.44 11.47 -3.89
CA SER A 189 1.74 12.13 -4.07
C SER A 189 2.89 11.21 -3.58
N TRP A 190 3.66 11.60 -2.58
CA TRP A 190 4.63 10.69 -1.95
C TRP A 190 3.99 9.37 -1.49
N GLY A 191 2.77 9.42 -0.96
CA GLY A 191 2.01 8.21 -0.66
C GLY A 191 1.72 7.36 -1.90
N GLY A 192 1.55 7.97 -3.08
CA GLY A 192 1.45 7.28 -4.37
C GLY A 192 2.77 6.60 -4.78
N VAL A 193 3.91 7.27 -4.57
CA VAL A 193 5.25 6.68 -4.76
C VAL A 193 5.43 5.46 -3.86
N LEU A 194 5.12 5.62 -2.56
CA LEU A 194 5.19 4.51 -1.58
C LEU A 194 4.22 3.38 -1.93
N THR A 195 3.01 3.70 -2.44
CA THR A 195 2.03 2.71 -2.92
C THR A 195 2.59 1.87 -4.06
N CYS A 196 3.27 2.48 -5.03
CA CYS A 196 3.92 1.74 -6.12
C CYS A 196 4.94 0.73 -5.61
N ILE A 197 5.78 1.12 -4.64
CA ILE A 197 6.79 0.24 -4.05
C ILE A 197 6.13 -0.87 -3.22
N ALA A 198 5.27 -0.47 -2.27
CA ALA A 198 4.68 -1.40 -1.32
C ALA A 198 3.79 -2.45 -2.01
N ALA A 199 2.93 -2.05 -2.95
CA ALA A 199 2.07 -2.97 -3.68
C ALA A 199 2.84 -3.91 -4.61
N SER A 200 3.99 -3.48 -5.13
CA SER A 200 4.86 -4.33 -5.94
C SER A 200 5.59 -5.41 -5.13
N LEU A 201 5.71 -5.23 -3.81
CA LEU A 201 6.44 -6.12 -2.91
C LEU A 201 5.54 -6.94 -2.00
N ASP A 202 4.39 -6.41 -1.59
CA ASP A 202 3.41 -7.09 -0.73
C ASP A 202 2.27 -7.69 -1.57
N SER A 203 2.40 -8.94 -1.95
CA SER A 203 1.43 -9.69 -2.77
C SER A 203 0.07 -9.91 -2.09
N ARG A 204 -0.07 -9.60 -0.80
CA ARG A 204 -1.34 -9.67 -0.06
C ARG A 204 -2.32 -8.58 -0.52
N PHE A 205 -1.83 -7.44 -1.03
CA PHE A 205 -2.71 -6.47 -1.70
C PHE A 205 -3.28 -7.03 -2.98
N ARG A 206 -4.59 -6.92 -3.17
CA ARG A 206 -5.29 -7.37 -4.36
C ARG A 206 -5.35 -6.31 -5.45
N VAL A 207 -5.26 -5.06 -5.07
CA VAL A 207 -5.36 -3.91 -5.98
C VAL A 207 -4.69 -2.69 -5.39
N ALA A 208 -4.10 -1.84 -6.23
CA ALA A 208 -3.44 -0.61 -5.83
C ALA A 208 -3.88 0.59 -6.67
N VAL A 209 -3.95 1.77 -6.05
CA VAL A 209 -4.27 3.02 -6.77
C VAL A 209 -3.33 4.15 -6.31
N PRO A 210 -2.16 4.32 -6.92
CA PRO A 210 -1.32 5.50 -6.72
C PRO A 210 -1.95 6.73 -7.40
N VAL A 211 -2.14 7.80 -6.65
CA VAL A 211 -2.61 9.09 -7.15
C VAL A 211 -1.46 10.09 -7.09
N TYR A 212 -1.14 10.71 -8.22
CA TYR A 212 0.03 11.61 -8.40
C TYR A 212 1.39 10.96 -8.11
N GLY A 213 1.49 9.63 -8.03
CA GLY A 213 2.74 8.92 -7.72
C GLY A 213 3.11 7.95 -8.83
N CYS A 214 4.40 7.91 -9.19
CA CYS A 214 4.95 7.04 -10.24
C CYS A 214 6.44 6.79 -10.05
N GLY A 215 7.07 6.03 -10.93
CA GLY A 215 8.52 5.92 -11.08
C GLY A 215 9.09 6.95 -12.06
N PHE A 216 10.34 6.77 -12.44
CA PHE A 216 11.10 7.68 -13.30
C PHE A 216 11.17 9.09 -12.75
N LEU A 217 11.43 9.21 -11.45
CA LEU A 217 11.39 10.51 -10.75
C LEU A 217 12.49 11.46 -11.19
N SER A 218 13.60 10.95 -11.72
CA SER A 218 14.65 11.77 -12.35
C SER A 218 14.20 12.49 -13.63
N GLU A 219 13.03 12.16 -14.16
CA GLU A 219 12.45 12.78 -15.36
C GLU A 219 11.18 13.57 -15.03
N SER A 220 10.77 13.61 -13.76
CA SER A 220 9.43 14.01 -13.34
C SER A 220 9.43 15.30 -12.53
N GLY A 221 9.05 16.40 -13.17
CA GLY A 221 8.69 17.66 -12.55
C GLY A 221 9.59 18.16 -11.43
N ARG A 222 8.97 18.50 -10.32
CA ARG A 222 9.68 18.94 -9.11
C ARG A 222 10.53 17.84 -8.47
N MET A 223 10.21 16.57 -8.69
CA MET A 223 11.01 15.45 -8.19
C MET A 223 12.39 15.45 -8.84
N LYS A 224 12.44 15.67 -10.17
CA LYS A 224 13.70 15.86 -10.90
C LYS A 224 14.54 17.00 -10.31
N GLN A 225 13.92 18.15 -10.08
CA GLN A 225 14.64 19.33 -9.53
C GLN A 225 15.29 19.03 -8.16
N GLN A 226 14.58 18.29 -7.30
CA GLN A 226 15.11 17.89 -6.00
C GLN A 226 16.26 16.87 -6.12
N LEU A 227 16.10 15.89 -7.02
CA LEU A 227 17.14 14.90 -7.30
C LEU A 227 18.39 15.53 -7.93
N ASP A 228 18.21 16.45 -8.86
CA ASP A 228 19.34 17.18 -9.51
C ASP A 228 20.09 18.11 -8.52
N GLY A 229 19.47 18.48 -7.42
CA GLY A 229 20.09 19.22 -6.32
C GLY A 229 20.97 18.38 -5.40
N LEU A 230 20.95 17.05 -5.53
CA LEU A 230 21.81 16.15 -4.76
C LEU A 230 23.19 15.98 -5.43
N PRO A 231 24.22 15.64 -4.66
CA PRO A 231 25.45 15.10 -5.21
C PRO A 231 25.17 13.87 -6.09
N ASP A 232 25.89 13.71 -7.20
CA ASP A 232 25.65 12.64 -8.19
C ASP A 232 25.59 11.24 -7.56
N GLU A 233 26.53 10.94 -6.63
CA GLU A 233 26.56 9.66 -5.93
C GLU A 233 25.29 9.42 -5.09
N GLN A 234 24.82 10.43 -4.37
CA GLN A 234 23.59 10.31 -3.57
C GLN A 234 22.36 10.14 -4.45
N ARG A 235 22.30 10.88 -5.56
CA ARG A 235 21.23 10.76 -6.55
C ARG A 235 21.17 9.35 -7.14
N GLU A 236 22.31 8.78 -7.54
CA GLU A 236 22.39 7.42 -8.08
C GLU A 236 21.98 6.36 -7.05
N ILE A 237 22.46 6.49 -5.80
CA ILE A 237 22.05 5.61 -4.69
C ILE A 237 20.54 5.66 -4.52
N TRP A 238 19.96 6.87 -4.44
CA TRP A 238 18.53 7.04 -4.24
C TRP A 238 17.71 6.40 -5.38
N LEU A 239 18.04 6.73 -6.63
CA LEU A 239 17.35 6.21 -7.80
C LEU A 239 17.41 4.67 -7.87
N LYS A 240 18.56 4.10 -7.56
CA LYS A 240 18.75 2.65 -7.54
C LYS A 240 17.95 1.97 -6.45
N GLN A 241 17.82 2.60 -5.28
CA GLN A 241 17.19 1.97 -4.12
C GLN A 241 15.68 2.22 -4.05
N TYR A 242 15.21 3.40 -4.47
CA TYR A 242 13.86 3.88 -4.12
C TYR A 242 12.99 4.31 -5.29
N ASP A 243 13.52 4.45 -6.50
CA ASP A 243 12.65 4.78 -7.63
C ASP A 243 11.65 3.65 -7.89
N PRO A 244 10.33 3.92 -7.91
CA PRO A 244 9.32 2.89 -8.13
C PRO A 244 9.48 2.11 -9.44
N SER A 245 10.15 2.66 -10.46
CA SER A 245 10.41 1.94 -11.72
C SER A 245 11.21 0.66 -11.53
N ASN A 246 11.98 0.55 -10.42
CA ASN A 246 12.71 -0.68 -10.09
C ASN A 246 11.82 -1.80 -9.52
N TYR A 247 10.63 -1.46 -9.04
CA TYR A 247 9.70 -2.38 -8.36
C TYR A 247 8.49 -2.73 -9.21
N LEU A 248 7.97 -1.78 -9.98
CA LEU A 248 6.76 -1.94 -10.82
C LEU A 248 6.80 -3.15 -11.77
N PRO A 249 7.94 -3.61 -12.33
CA PRO A 249 7.97 -4.85 -13.10
C PRO A 249 7.58 -6.11 -12.31
N ARG A 250 7.55 -6.03 -10.97
CA ARG A 250 7.10 -7.11 -10.08
C ARG A 250 5.62 -7.02 -9.71
N MET A 251 4.95 -5.94 -10.13
CA MET A 251 3.53 -5.71 -9.83
C MET A 251 2.65 -6.63 -10.68
N GLU A 252 2.20 -7.73 -10.07
CA GLU A 252 1.34 -8.74 -10.70
C GLU A 252 -0.15 -8.48 -10.48
N ARG A 253 -0.47 -7.56 -9.56
CA ARG A 253 -1.85 -7.22 -9.22
C ARG A 253 -2.31 -5.98 -9.98
N PRO A 254 -3.64 -5.81 -10.18
CA PRO A 254 -4.19 -4.63 -10.82
C PRO A 254 -3.75 -3.33 -10.16
N ILE A 255 -3.29 -2.36 -10.95
CA ILE A 255 -2.88 -1.04 -10.50
C ILE A 255 -3.44 0.04 -11.42
N LEU A 256 -4.07 1.06 -10.85
CA LEU A 256 -4.56 2.23 -11.59
C LEU A 256 -3.77 3.47 -11.19
N PHE A 257 -3.02 4.01 -12.12
CA PHE A 257 -2.36 5.31 -11.96
C PHE A 257 -3.33 6.43 -12.25
N ILE A 258 -3.45 7.41 -11.33
CA ILE A 258 -4.31 8.59 -11.51
C ILE A 258 -3.47 9.85 -11.43
N ASN A 259 -3.62 10.77 -12.42
CA ASN A 259 -2.94 12.06 -12.41
C ASN A 259 -3.80 13.16 -13.03
N GLY A 260 -3.38 14.41 -12.82
CA GLY A 260 -3.94 15.58 -13.48
C GLY A 260 -3.16 16.00 -14.71
N THR A 261 -3.82 16.62 -15.67
CA THR A 261 -3.17 17.17 -16.88
C THR A 261 -2.15 18.27 -16.60
N ASN A 262 -2.20 18.87 -15.43
CA ASN A 262 -1.41 20.04 -15.01
C ASN A 262 -0.55 19.78 -13.76
N ASP A 263 -0.25 18.53 -13.47
CA ASP A 263 0.61 18.18 -12.33
C ASP A 263 2.05 18.64 -12.59
N VAL A 264 2.59 19.44 -11.67
CA VAL A 264 3.96 19.97 -11.76
C VAL A 264 4.99 19.11 -11.00
N HIS A 265 4.53 18.14 -10.21
CA HIS A 265 5.39 17.23 -9.45
C HIS A 265 5.66 15.95 -10.22
N PHE A 266 4.61 15.37 -10.81
CA PHE A 266 4.68 14.07 -11.50
C PHE A 266 4.17 14.24 -12.93
N TYR A 267 5.06 14.21 -13.90
CA TYR A 267 4.73 14.43 -15.30
C TYR A 267 4.07 13.22 -15.96
N LEU A 268 3.15 13.48 -16.89
CA LEU A 268 2.43 12.44 -17.61
C LEU A 268 3.33 11.41 -18.32
N PRO A 269 4.47 11.78 -18.93
CA PRO A 269 5.37 10.79 -19.51
C PRO A 269 5.91 9.77 -18.50
N SER A 270 6.29 10.23 -17.28
CA SER A 270 6.75 9.33 -16.21
C SER A 270 5.64 8.43 -15.71
N MET A 271 4.40 8.96 -15.61
CA MET A 271 3.23 8.15 -15.26
C MET A 271 2.94 7.08 -16.32
N ALA A 272 2.92 7.43 -17.60
CA ALA A 272 2.67 6.49 -18.69
C ALA A 272 3.74 5.39 -18.74
N ARG A 273 5.01 5.74 -18.62
CA ARG A 273 6.10 4.78 -18.55
C ARG A 273 5.98 3.85 -17.34
N SER A 274 5.56 4.38 -16.20
CA SER A 274 5.33 3.58 -14.99
C SER A 274 4.20 2.58 -15.17
N ALA A 275 3.10 3.00 -15.81
CA ALA A 275 1.98 2.13 -16.11
C ALA A 275 2.40 0.95 -17.02
N VAL A 276 3.24 1.19 -18.03
CA VAL A 276 3.73 0.12 -18.94
C VAL A 276 4.57 -0.94 -18.22
N LEU A 277 5.21 -0.60 -17.08
CA LEU A 277 6.03 -1.57 -16.35
C LEU A 277 5.21 -2.61 -15.59
N ALA A 278 4.00 -2.29 -15.18
CA ALA A 278 3.14 -3.21 -14.42
C ALA A 278 2.26 -4.04 -15.36
N SER A 279 2.14 -5.35 -15.09
CA SER A 279 1.49 -6.31 -16.00
C SER A 279 -0.02 -6.09 -16.17
N GLN A 280 -0.70 -5.53 -15.16
CA GLN A 280 -2.14 -5.28 -15.14
C GLN A 280 -2.40 -3.83 -14.73
N SER A 281 -2.03 -2.89 -15.57
CA SER A 281 -2.12 -1.47 -15.25
C SER A 281 -3.19 -0.73 -16.05
N GLY A 282 -3.72 0.31 -15.42
CA GLY A 282 -4.52 1.35 -16.07
C GLY A 282 -3.94 2.73 -15.80
N LEU A 283 -4.22 3.68 -16.67
CA LEU A 283 -3.83 5.08 -16.53
C LEU A 283 -5.05 5.98 -16.72
N LEU A 284 -5.37 6.76 -15.71
CA LEU A 284 -6.44 7.74 -15.74
C LEU A 284 -5.88 9.15 -15.62
N ILE A 285 -6.06 9.97 -16.66
CA ILE A 285 -5.66 11.38 -16.67
C ILE A 285 -6.90 12.27 -16.58
N LYS A 286 -7.00 13.02 -15.49
CA LYS A 286 -8.13 13.94 -15.24
C LYS A 286 -7.76 15.37 -15.59
N GLN A 287 -8.58 16.02 -16.40
CA GLN A 287 -8.38 17.41 -16.75
C GLN A 287 -8.45 18.29 -15.49
N GLY A 288 -7.41 19.08 -15.25
CA GLY A 288 -7.37 20.07 -14.18
C GLY A 288 -7.41 19.49 -12.75
N LEU A 289 -7.17 18.20 -12.55
CA LEU A 289 -7.10 17.63 -11.20
C LEU A 289 -5.94 18.26 -10.43
N ARG A 290 -6.27 18.99 -9.37
CA ARG A 290 -5.28 19.74 -8.57
C ARG A 290 -4.48 18.80 -7.67
N HIS A 291 -3.16 19.00 -7.62
CA HIS A 291 -2.27 18.25 -6.75
C HIS A 291 -2.49 18.63 -5.28
N SER A 292 -3.30 17.86 -4.58
CA SER A 292 -3.49 17.97 -3.14
C SER A 292 -4.14 16.72 -2.57
N HIS A 293 -4.00 16.49 -1.25
CA HIS A 293 -4.65 15.38 -0.57
C HIS A 293 -6.15 15.36 -0.84
N LYS A 294 -6.85 16.47 -0.57
CA LYS A 294 -8.31 16.56 -0.70
C LYS A 294 -8.80 16.24 -2.10
N TYR A 295 -8.21 16.82 -3.15
CA TYR A 295 -8.62 16.54 -4.53
C TYR A 295 -8.22 15.13 -4.97
N GLY A 296 -7.07 14.62 -4.49
CA GLY A 296 -6.60 13.27 -4.80
C GLY A 296 -7.55 12.18 -4.33
N TRP A 297 -7.96 12.22 -3.05
CA TRP A 297 -8.82 11.16 -2.51
C TRP A 297 -10.30 11.27 -2.90
N GLN A 298 -10.74 12.42 -3.43
CA GLN A 298 -12.13 12.64 -3.87
C GLN A 298 -12.43 12.05 -5.26
N SER A 299 -11.43 11.50 -5.96
CA SER A 299 -11.66 10.86 -7.24
C SER A 299 -12.47 9.58 -7.05
N GLU A 300 -13.71 9.54 -7.58
CA GLU A 300 -14.60 8.39 -7.41
C GLU A 300 -14.10 7.15 -8.16
N GLU A 301 -13.29 7.33 -9.17
CA GLU A 301 -12.68 6.26 -9.95
C GLU A 301 -11.75 5.38 -9.11
N ILE A 302 -11.19 5.92 -8.01
CA ILE A 302 -10.41 5.13 -7.05
C ILE A 302 -11.28 4.02 -6.47
N ALA A 303 -12.45 4.41 -5.94
CA ALA A 303 -13.36 3.44 -5.34
C ALA A 303 -13.95 2.49 -6.38
N ALA A 304 -14.35 2.99 -7.55
CA ALA A 304 -14.88 2.18 -8.61
C ALA A 304 -13.87 1.13 -9.11
N PHE A 305 -12.59 1.50 -9.23
CA PHE A 305 -11.54 0.56 -9.59
C PHE A 305 -11.25 -0.46 -8.50
N ILE A 306 -11.20 -0.05 -7.23
CA ILE A 306 -10.98 -0.98 -6.11
C ILE A 306 -12.16 -1.93 -5.94
N ASP A 307 -13.39 -1.43 -6.03
CA ASP A 307 -14.61 -2.21 -5.85
C ASP A 307 -14.71 -3.38 -6.86
N GLN A 308 -14.27 -3.21 -8.11
CA GLN A 308 -14.32 -4.30 -9.10
C GLN A 308 -13.42 -5.50 -8.75
N TYR A 309 -12.40 -5.32 -7.89
CA TYR A 309 -11.51 -6.41 -7.47
C TYR A 309 -11.79 -6.93 -6.06
N LEU A 310 -12.45 -6.12 -5.21
CA LEU A 310 -12.72 -6.50 -3.83
C LEU A 310 -14.19 -6.77 -3.55
N ARG A 311 -15.08 -6.48 -4.52
CA ARG A 311 -16.52 -6.68 -4.41
C ARG A 311 -17.05 -7.27 -5.71
N ASP A 312 -18.15 -7.95 -5.63
CA ASP A 312 -18.84 -8.49 -6.80
C ASP A 312 -19.64 -7.39 -7.53
N VAL A 313 -18.91 -6.41 -8.10
CA VAL A 313 -19.51 -5.35 -8.91
C VAL A 313 -19.12 -5.49 -10.38
N LYS A 314 -19.93 -4.90 -11.27
CA LYS A 314 -19.65 -4.91 -12.71
C LYS A 314 -18.29 -4.23 -12.96
N PRO A 315 -17.39 -4.86 -13.72
CA PRO A 315 -16.11 -4.25 -14.10
C PRO A 315 -16.29 -2.92 -14.82
N LEU A 316 -15.33 -2.01 -14.64
CA LEU A 316 -15.25 -0.78 -15.42
C LEU A 316 -15.08 -1.11 -16.91
N ALA A 317 -15.66 -0.26 -17.77
CA ALA A 317 -15.42 -0.36 -19.19
C ALA A 317 -13.93 -0.15 -19.50
N GLN A 318 -13.41 -0.94 -20.42
CA GLN A 318 -12.05 -0.84 -20.91
C GLN A 318 -12.08 -0.48 -22.40
N ILE A 319 -11.19 0.40 -22.81
CA ILE A 319 -10.98 0.69 -24.23
C ILE A 319 -10.08 -0.41 -24.78
N THR A 320 -10.55 -1.08 -25.83
CA THR A 320 -9.79 -2.10 -26.55
C THR A 320 -9.62 -1.65 -28.00
N ASN A 321 -8.62 -2.24 -28.69
CA ASN A 321 -8.37 -1.99 -30.12
C ASN A 321 -8.19 -0.51 -30.46
N GLU A 322 -7.43 0.22 -29.63
CA GLU A 322 -7.14 1.63 -29.89
C GLU A 322 -6.44 1.82 -31.24
N LYS A 323 -6.98 2.75 -32.06
CA LYS A 323 -6.35 3.18 -33.31
C LYS A 323 -6.14 4.68 -33.26
N VAL A 324 -4.94 5.12 -33.59
CA VAL A 324 -4.60 6.53 -33.74
C VAL A 324 -4.30 6.78 -35.22
N GLU A 325 -5.18 7.54 -35.87
CA GLU A 325 -4.97 8.09 -37.21
C GLU A 325 -4.68 9.57 -37.08
N GLU A 326 -4.03 10.20 -38.07
CA GLU A 326 -3.47 11.57 -37.98
C GLU A 326 -4.37 12.66 -37.35
N ARG A 327 -5.68 12.44 -37.22
CA ARG A 327 -6.65 13.36 -36.59
C ARG A 327 -7.78 12.67 -35.84
N LEU A 328 -7.76 11.36 -35.70
CA LEU A 328 -8.84 10.60 -35.06
C LEU A 328 -8.27 9.55 -34.14
N VAL A 329 -8.84 9.45 -32.95
CA VAL A 329 -8.60 8.33 -32.01
C VAL A 329 -9.91 7.55 -31.93
N SER A 330 -9.87 6.26 -32.21
CA SER A 330 -11.01 5.34 -32.08
C SER A 330 -10.64 4.13 -31.24
N GLY A 331 -11.63 3.51 -30.58
CA GLY A 331 -11.46 2.28 -29.80
C GLY A 331 -12.82 1.60 -29.60
N GLU A 332 -12.80 0.30 -29.28
CA GLU A 332 -13.97 -0.53 -28.96
C GLU A 332 -14.03 -0.87 -27.47
#